data_67e794c2b1bac49247faef13f01e8f37
#
_entry.id   67e794c2b1bac49247faef13f01e8f37
#
_cell.length_a   1.000
_cell.length_b   1.000
_cell.length_c   1.000
_cell.angle_alpha   90.00
_cell.angle_beta   90.00
_cell.angle_gamma   90.00
#
_symmetry.space_group_name_H-M   'P 1'
#
loop_
_entity.id
_entity.type
_entity.pdbx_description
1 polymer ?
#
loop_
_entity_poly.entity_id
_entity_poly.type
_entity_poly.pdbx_seq_one_letter_code
_entity_poly.pdbx_strand_id
1 'polypeptide(L)'
;AQVNLNKSNQWVLEKFFTQKVEIADESSVIENADKFTEELSLALQKIKLDTNNVAISIPVTSAIIRVVTAPLMKDEELQKAIDTNSLWENLVQLTDNLDDYSIFHQVINRNEKDNTMDILFVASKLTDINSYVSIVKNSGLNPVIIDVKCFALKSAVDQINQITKKAEDTNLTAVLEFGLDENYLMILYDNNPIITDIFLRGQDRKILLESQVIEEKEGLVRRYAVQVKQAIQDFETKYE
;
A
#
# COMPACT_ATOMS: atom_id res chain seq x y z
N ALA A 1 11.59 12.41 4.62
CA ALA A 1 12.93 11.78 4.72
C ALA A 1 13.73 12.03 3.45
N GLN A 2 15.06 12.13 3.58
CA GLN A 2 15.98 12.11 2.45
C GLN A 2 16.89 10.90 2.59
N VAL A 3 16.97 10.12 1.52
CA VAL A 3 17.82 8.93 1.42
C VAL A 3 18.76 9.09 0.23
N ASN A 4 19.93 8.49 0.32
CA ASN A 4 20.93 8.52 -0.74
C ASN A 4 21.65 7.16 -0.83
N LEU A 5 22.24 6.86 -1.99
CA LEU A 5 23.12 5.72 -2.16
C LEU A 5 24.56 6.11 -1.80
N ASN A 6 25.16 5.38 -0.87
CA ASN A 6 26.58 5.58 -0.56
C ASN A 6 27.48 4.95 -1.67
N LYS A 7 28.79 5.14 -1.53
CA LYS A 7 29.78 4.61 -2.48
C LYS A 7 29.76 3.06 -2.60
N SER A 8 29.18 2.38 -1.63
CA SER A 8 29.02 0.92 -1.60
C SER A 8 27.65 0.48 -2.12
N ASN A 9 26.90 1.37 -2.78
CA ASN A 9 25.56 1.13 -3.31
C ASN A 9 24.53 0.70 -2.24
N GLN A 10 24.68 1.22 -1.02
CA GLN A 10 23.75 0.98 0.08
C GLN A 10 22.93 2.24 0.34
N TRP A 11 21.64 2.07 0.61
CA TRP A 11 20.76 3.16 0.99
C TRP A 11 21.11 3.69 2.38
N VAL A 12 21.28 4.99 2.50
CA VAL A 12 21.56 5.70 3.75
C VAL A 12 20.48 6.74 3.98
N LEU A 13 19.87 6.72 5.16
CA LEU A 13 18.99 7.78 5.62
C LEU A 13 19.83 8.98 6.06
N GLU A 14 19.75 10.07 5.31
CA GLU A 14 20.51 11.29 5.59
C GLU A 14 19.74 12.28 6.44
N LYS A 15 18.45 12.45 6.16
CA LYS A 15 17.58 13.38 6.87
C LYS A 15 16.22 12.74 7.15
N PHE A 16 15.72 12.97 8.35
CA PHE A 16 14.40 12.51 8.76
C PHE A 16 13.71 13.59 9.59
N PHE A 17 12.45 13.85 9.31
CA PHE A 17 11.63 14.78 10.05
C PHE A 17 10.17 14.32 10.03
N THR A 18 9.48 14.52 11.13
CA THR A 18 8.04 14.26 11.24
C THR A 18 7.35 15.56 11.60
N GLN A 19 6.23 15.83 10.95
CA GLN A 19 5.34 16.94 11.25
C GLN A 19 3.95 16.40 11.51
N LYS A 20 3.43 16.68 12.71
CA LYS A 20 2.05 16.33 13.04
C LYS A 20 1.12 17.32 12.35
N VAL A 21 0.10 16.82 11.69
CA VAL A 21 -0.99 17.61 11.13
C VAL A 21 -2.25 17.30 11.93
N GLU A 22 -2.83 18.31 12.57
CA GLU A 22 -4.04 18.14 13.37
C GLU A 22 -5.26 18.35 12.46
N ILE A 23 -5.96 17.28 12.16
CA ILE A 23 -7.21 17.27 11.39
C ILE A 23 -8.36 16.72 12.26
N ALA A 24 -9.60 16.98 11.83
CA ALA A 24 -10.76 16.40 12.51
C ALA A 24 -10.74 14.87 12.41
N ASP A 25 -11.28 14.20 13.43
CA ASP A 25 -11.46 12.75 13.40
C ASP A 25 -12.22 12.33 12.13
N GLU A 26 -11.75 11.26 11.49
CA GLU A 26 -12.33 10.66 10.28
C GLU A 26 -12.21 11.51 9.00
N SER A 27 -11.52 12.65 9.02
CA SER A 27 -11.28 13.42 7.79
C SER A 27 -9.99 12.97 7.07
N SER A 28 -10.01 13.03 5.74
CA SER A 28 -8.90 12.57 4.90
C SER A 28 -7.87 13.67 4.63
N VAL A 29 -6.68 13.24 4.14
CA VAL A 29 -5.63 14.15 3.65
C VAL A 29 -6.17 15.04 2.52
N ILE A 30 -6.98 14.48 1.62
CA ILE A 30 -7.53 15.17 0.45
C ILE A 30 -8.50 16.26 0.86
N GLU A 31 -9.36 15.99 1.85
CA GLU A 31 -10.31 16.99 2.39
C GLU A 31 -9.60 18.15 3.11
N ASN A 32 -8.38 17.94 3.56
CA ASN A 32 -7.57 18.93 4.27
C ASN A 32 -6.32 19.34 3.47
N ALA A 33 -6.39 19.31 2.14
CA ALA A 33 -5.25 19.52 1.24
C ALA A 33 -4.47 20.81 1.50
N ASP A 34 -5.16 21.92 1.76
CA ASP A 34 -4.52 23.21 2.04
C ASP A 34 -3.71 23.16 3.34
N LYS A 35 -4.25 22.56 4.38
CA LYS A 35 -3.56 22.39 5.66
C LYS A 35 -2.34 21.50 5.54
N PHE A 36 -2.45 20.38 4.81
CA PHE A 36 -1.30 19.51 4.54
C PHE A 36 -0.23 20.22 3.70
N THR A 37 -0.62 21.05 2.75
CA THR A 37 0.30 21.88 1.94
C THR A 37 1.06 22.86 2.81
N GLU A 38 0.37 23.55 3.72
CA GLU A 38 0.99 24.51 4.65
C GLU A 38 1.97 23.79 5.59
N GLU A 39 1.54 22.75 6.27
CA GLU A 39 2.36 22.00 7.22
C GLU A 39 3.56 21.32 6.54
N LEU A 40 3.41 20.81 5.32
CA LEU A 40 4.52 20.29 4.54
C LEU A 40 5.52 21.39 4.19
N SER A 41 5.04 22.57 3.79
CA SER A 41 5.91 23.73 3.50
C SER A 41 6.71 24.17 4.74
N LEU A 42 6.07 24.19 5.91
CA LEU A 42 6.73 24.48 7.18
C LEU A 42 7.79 23.41 7.54
N ALA A 43 7.47 22.14 7.31
CA ALA A 43 8.42 21.04 7.54
C ALA A 43 9.66 21.17 6.64
N LEU A 44 9.47 21.52 5.36
CA LEU A 44 10.54 21.68 4.38
C LEU A 44 11.48 22.83 4.75
N GLN A 45 10.98 23.93 5.33
CA GLN A 45 11.82 25.03 5.84
C GLN A 45 12.75 24.57 6.97
N LYS A 46 12.30 23.60 7.79
CA LYS A 46 13.08 23.08 8.91
C LYS A 46 14.16 22.06 8.46
N ILE A 47 13.86 21.22 7.46
CA ILE A 47 14.73 20.09 7.12
C ILE A 47 15.80 20.41 6.06
N LYS A 48 15.61 21.41 5.21
CA LYS A 48 16.52 21.79 4.11
C LYS A 48 16.94 20.57 3.27
N LEU A 49 16.10 20.16 2.36
CA LEU A 49 16.38 19.07 1.43
C LEU A 49 17.43 19.49 0.37
N ASP A 50 18.19 18.51 -0.14
CA ASP A 50 19.20 18.71 -1.18
C ASP A 50 18.61 18.48 -2.59
N THR A 51 17.37 17.99 -2.67
CA THR A 51 16.62 17.76 -3.91
C THR A 51 15.15 18.10 -3.72
N ASN A 52 14.52 18.57 -4.78
CA ASN A 52 13.06 18.76 -4.82
C ASN A 52 12.32 17.55 -5.43
N ASN A 53 13.04 16.58 -6.03
CA ASN A 53 12.42 15.38 -6.53
C ASN A 53 12.09 14.44 -5.38
N VAL A 54 10.84 14.01 -5.32
CA VAL A 54 10.34 13.18 -4.21
C VAL A 54 9.53 11.99 -4.71
N ALA A 55 9.62 10.91 -3.97
CA ALA A 55 8.65 9.83 -4.02
C ALA A 55 7.61 10.05 -2.93
N ILE A 56 6.36 9.82 -3.25
CA ILE A 56 5.25 9.84 -2.29
C ILE A 56 4.58 8.49 -2.21
N SER A 57 4.11 8.17 -1.02
CA SER A 57 3.35 6.95 -0.74
C SER A 57 1.94 7.35 -0.34
N ILE A 58 0.95 6.94 -1.13
CA ILE A 58 -0.46 7.18 -0.83
C ILE A 58 -1.03 6.06 0.04
N PRO A 59 -2.09 6.32 0.83
CA PRO A 59 -2.73 5.31 1.66
C PRO A 59 -3.25 4.11 0.85
N VAL A 60 -3.27 2.93 1.45
CA VAL A 60 -3.87 1.72 0.86
C VAL A 60 -5.35 1.92 0.58
N THR A 61 -6.04 2.70 1.43
CA THR A 61 -7.46 3.07 1.25
C THR A 61 -7.73 3.94 0.02
N SER A 62 -6.69 4.56 -0.57
CA SER A 62 -6.78 5.31 -1.84
C SER A 62 -6.61 4.41 -3.07
N ALA A 63 -6.47 3.10 -2.90
CA ALA A 63 -6.33 2.14 -3.98
C ALA A 63 -7.27 0.94 -3.81
N ILE A 64 -7.75 0.43 -4.93
CA ILE A 64 -8.44 -0.85 -5.01
C ILE A 64 -7.37 -1.88 -5.34
N ILE A 65 -7.13 -2.83 -4.43
CA ILE A 65 -6.12 -3.86 -4.60
C ILE A 65 -6.84 -5.21 -4.53
N ARG A 66 -6.76 -5.99 -5.59
CA ARG A 66 -7.43 -7.30 -5.68
C ARG A 66 -6.59 -8.30 -6.45
N VAL A 67 -6.70 -9.55 -6.07
CA VAL A 67 -6.25 -10.66 -6.90
C VAL A 67 -7.47 -11.23 -7.61
N VAL A 68 -7.47 -11.13 -8.93
CA VAL A 68 -8.55 -11.60 -9.80
C VAL A 68 -8.09 -12.85 -10.57
N THR A 69 -8.96 -13.83 -10.68
CA THR A 69 -8.69 -15.05 -11.46
C THR A 69 -9.31 -14.90 -12.85
N ALA A 70 -8.49 -15.04 -13.88
CA ALA A 70 -8.84 -14.97 -15.29
C ALA A 70 -8.59 -16.32 -15.98
N PRO A 71 -9.19 -16.59 -17.16
CA PRO A 71 -8.75 -17.68 -18.01
C PRO A 71 -7.27 -17.56 -18.35
N LEU A 72 -6.58 -18.70 -18.49
CA LEU A 72 -5.17 -18.70 -18.87
C LEU A 72 -4.99 -18.11 -20.26
N MET A 73 -4.15 -17.09 -20.37
CA MET A 73 -3.85 -16.38 -21.61
C MET A 73 -2.34 -16.29 -21.79
N LYS A 74 -1.91 -16.25 -23.04
CA LYS A 74 -0.56 -15.85 -23.41
C LYS A 74 -0.39 -14.34 -23.20
N ASP A 75 0.85 -13.88 -23.09
CA ASP A 75 1.12 -12.46 -22.81
C ASP A 75 0.52 -11.52 -23.87
N GLU A 76 0.55 -11.92 -25.16
CA GLU A 76 -0.05 -11.14 -26.24
C GLU A 76 -1.58 -11.07 -26.17
N GLU A 77 -2.23 -12.14 -25.72
CA GLU A 77 -3.69 -12.20 -25.55
C GLU A 77 -4.11 -11.37 -24.33
N LEU A 78 -3.36 -11.50 -23.24
CA LEU A 78 -3.55 -10.71 -22.04
C LEU A 78 -3.42 -9.22 -22.36
N GLN A 79 -2.35 -8.82 -23.05
CA GLN A 79 -2.14 -7.42 -23.43
C GLN A 79 -3.31 -6.87 -24.25
N LYS A 80 -3.80 -7.61 -25.24
CA LYS A 80 -4.97 -7.21 -26.05
C LYS A 80 -6.24 -7.05 -25.19
N ALA A 81 -6.47 -7.97 -24.26
CA ALA A 81 -7.62 -7.92 -23.36
C ALA A 81 -7.56 -6.71 -22.40
N ILE A 82 -6.34 -6.31 -22.03
CA ILE A 82 -6.10 -5.10 -21.22
C ILE A 82 -6.30 -3.84 -22.04
N ASP A 83 -5.70 -3.77 -23.24
CA ASP A 83 -5.77 -2.60 -24.13
C ASP A 83 -7.23 -2.26 -24.55
N THR A 84 -8.11 -3.26 -24.58
CA THR A 84 -9.53 -3.09 -24.89
C THR A 84 -10.39 -2.91 -23.64
N ASN A 85 -9.81 -2.85 -22.45
CA ASN A 85 -10.50 -2.81 -21.16
C ASN A 85 -11.43 -4.02 -20.86
N SER A 86 -11.59 -4.94 -21.82
CA SER A 86 -12.54 -6.05 -21.72
C SER A 86 -12.24 -7.00 -20.56
N LEU A 87 -10.96 -7.10 -20.16
CA LEU A 87 -10.56 -7.90 -19.02
C LEU A 87 -11.09 -7.32 -17.71
N TRP A 88 -10.92 -6.03 -17.51
CA TRP A 88 -11.26 -5.38 -16.25
C TRP A 88 -12.78 -5.19 -16.09
N GLU A 89 -13.48 -4.87 -17.16
CA GLU A 89 -14.96 -4.75 -17.17
C GLU A 89 -15.63 -6.05 -16.69
N ASN A 90 -15.05 -7.20 -17.01
CA ASN A 90 -15.60 -8.48 -16.64
C ASN A 90 -15.15 -8.96 -15.24
N LEU A 91 -13.96 -8.61 -14.80
CA LEU A 91 -13.36 -9.15 -13.57
C LEU A 91 -13.44 -8.20 -12.38
N VAL A 92 -13.51 -6.90 -12.62
CA VAL A 92 -13.47 -5.89 -11.56
C VAL A 92 -14.68 -4.98 -11.67
N GLN A 93 -15.56 -5.05 -10.67
CA GLN A 93 -16.67 -4.10 -10.56
C GLN A 93 -16.17 -2.81 -9.93
N LEU A 94 -15.90 -1.81 -10.75
CA LEU A 94 -15.62 -0.44 -10.33
C LEU A 94 -16.90 0.39 -10.30
N THR A 95 -16.94 1.40 -9.46
CA THR A 95 -18.10 2.31 -9.34
C THR A 95 -18.15 3.37 -10.44
N ASP A 96 -16.99 3.69 -10.99
CA ASP A 96 -16.80 4.73 -12.01
C ASP A 96 -16.20 4.12 -13.29
N ASN A 97 -16.02 4.91 -14.34
CA ASN A 97 -15.41 4.45 -15.57
C ASN A 97 -13.94 4.06 -15.35
N LEU A 98 -13.46 3.04 -16.07
CA LEU A 98 -12.06 2.62 -16.01
C LEU A 98 -11.08 3.76 -16.34
N ASP A 99 -11.46 4.67 -17.24
CA ASP A 99 -10.66 5.84 -17.63
C ASP A 99 -10.45 6.84 -16.48
N ASP A 100 -11.25 6.77 -15.41
CA ASP A 100 -11.10 7.61 -14.22
C ASP A 100 -10.03 7.07 -13.25
N TYR A 101 -9.42 5.92 -13.58
CA TYR A 101 -8.43 5.27 -12.74
C TYR A 101 -7.05 5.16 -13.43
N SER A 102 -6.00 5.25 -12.61
CA SER A 102 -4.69 4.72 -12.96
C SER A 102 -4.65 3.26 -12.56
N ILE A 103 -4.46 2.38 -13.54
CA ILE A 103 -4.49 0.93 -13.34
C ILE A 103 -3.10 0.35 -13.51
N PHE A 104 -2.70 -0.48 -12.56
CA PHE A 104 -1.52 -1.35 -12.61
C PHE A 104 -1.95 -2.80 -12.47
N HIS A 105 -1.25 -3.71 -13.14
CA HIS A 105 -1.50 -5.13 -13.02
C HIS A 105 -0.19 -5.93 -13.04
N GLN A 106 -0.24 -7.11 -12.44
CA GLN A 106 0.87 -8.06 -12.45
C GLN A 106 0.32 -9.49 -12.42
N VAL A 107 0.78 -10.36 -13.32
CA VAL A 107 0.47 -11.78 -13.25
C VAL A 107 1.21 -12.38 -12.06
N ILE A 108 0.46 -12.98 -11.13
CA ILE A 108 1.01 -13.59 -9.93
C ILE A 108 1.29 -15.08 -10.17
N ASN A 109 0.32 -15.77 -10.78
CA ASN A 109 0.38 -17.21 -10.97
C ASN A 109 -0.29 -17.62 -12.28
N ARG A 110 0.19 -18.71 -12.87
CA ARG A 110 -0.42 -19.38 -14.03
C ARG A 110 -0.64 -20.85 -13.71
N ASN A 111 -1.88 -21.25 -13.65
CA ASN A 111 -2.28 -22.63 -13.36
C ASN A 111 -2.70 -23.34 -14.67
N GLU A 112 -1.79 -24.10 -15.24
CA GLU A 112 -2.06 -24.86 -16.48
C GLU A 112 -3.08 -25.98 -16.29
N LYS A 113 -3.20 -26.55 -15.08
CA LYS A 113 -4.13 -27.65 -14.81
C LYS A 113 -5.58 -27.17 -14.85
N ASP A 114 -5.83 -26.02 -14.26
CA ASP A 114 -7.18 -25.43 -14.17
C ASP A 114 -7.47 -24.46 -15.31
N ASN A 115 -6.49 -24.24 -16.19
CA ASN A 115 -6.55 -23.28 -17.30
C ASN A 115 -6.92 -21.87 -16.82
N THR A 116 -6.31 -21.44 -15.70
CA THR A 116 -6.51 -20.12 -15.08
C THR A 116 -5.21 -19.39 -14.81
N MET A 117 -5.30 -18.10 -14.57
CA MET A 117 -4.21 -17.27 -14.09
C MET A 117 -4.72 -16.28 -13.05
N ASP A 118 -3.90 -16.00 -12.05
CA ASP A 118 -4.17 -14.97 -11.04
C ASP A 118 -3.41 -13.70 -11.38
N ILE A 119 -4.13 -12.59 -11.35
CA ILE A 119 -3.61 -11.27 -11.69
C ILE A 119 -3.83 -10.34 -10.49
N LEU A 120 -2.76 -9.74 -9.98
CA LEU A 120 -2.86 -8.61 -9.08
C LEU A 120 -3.34 -7.40 -9.88
N PHE A 121 -4.47 -6.85 -9.46
CA PHE A 121 -5.06 -5.65 -10.00
C PHE A 121 -4.97 -4.54 -8.96
N VAL A 122 -4.44 -3.39 -9.36
CA VAL A 122 -4.34 -2.20 -8.52
C VAL A 122 -4.90 -1.02 -9.29
N ALA A 123 -5.87 -0.33 -8.73
CA ALA A 123 -6.45 0.86 -9.33
C ALA A 123 -6.59 1.99 -8.30
N SER A 124 -6.22 3.19 -8.68
CA SER A 124 -6.42 4.39 -7.85
C SER A 124 -7.07 5.48 -8.69
N LYS A 125 -8.04 6.20 -8.12
CA LYS A 125 -8.71 7.30 -8.82
C LYS A 125 -7.73 8.38 -9.20
N LEU A 126 -7.78 8.82 -10.46
CA LEU A 126 -6.94 9.92 -10.96
C LEU A 126 -7.18 11.23 -10.19
N THR A 127 -8.41 11.47 -9.73
CA THR A 127 -8.74 12.60 -8.87
C THR A 127 -7.97 12.59 -7.57
N ASP A 128 -7.87 11.43 -6.91
CA ASP A 128 -7.16 11.27 -5.64
C ASP A 128 -5.66 11.43 -5.84
N ILE A 129 -5.11 10.75 -6.86
CA ILE A 129 -3.70 10.89 -7.24
C ILE A 129 -3.35 12.36 -7.48
N ASN A 130 -4.18 13.07 -8.27
CA ASN A 130 -3.96 14.48 -8.59
C ASN A 130 -4.04 15.37 -7.35
N SER A 131 -4.88 15.04 -6.39
CA SER A 131 -4.97 15.77 -5.11
C SER A 131 -3.67 15.64 -4.31
N TYR A 132 -3.15 14.43 -4.15
CA TYR A 132 -1.85 14.21 -3.49
C TYR A 132 -0.69 14.90 -4.23
N VAL A 133 -0.69 14.80 -5.56
CA VAL A 133 0.30 15.50 -6.42
C VAL A 133 0.24 17.01 -6.21
N SER A 134 -0.97 17.58 -6.12
CA SER A 134 -1.16 19.02 -5.92
C SER A 134 -0.64 19.50 -4.57
N ILE A 135 -0.91 18.77 -3.49
CA ILE A 135 -0.37 19.07 -2.16
C ILE A 135 1.17 19.17 -2.22
N VAL A 136 1.81 18.19 -2.83
CA VAL A 136 3.27 18.10 -2.92
C VAL A 136 3.85 19.20 -3.80
N LYS A 137 3.24 19.45 -4.98
CA LYS A 137 3.67 20.51 -5.90
C LYS A 137 3.51 21.91 -5.31
N ASN A 138 2.38 22.16 -4.65
CA ASN A 138 2.10 23.44 -4.02
C ASN A 138 3.03 23.72 -2.83
N SER A 139 3.64 22.68 -2.26
CA SER A 139 4.69 22.82 -1.23
C SER A 139 6.09 23.05 -1.81
N GLY A 140 6.24 23.15 -3.15
CA GLY A 140 7.53 23.42 -3.82
C GLY A 140 8.34 22.17 -4.16
N LEU A 141 7.76 20.98 -4.08
CA LEU A 141 8.39 19.70 -4.42
C LEU A 141 7.93 19.20 -5.80
N ASN A 142 8.71 18.30 -6.40
CA ASN A 142 8.40 17.65 -7.67
C ASN A 142 8.19 16.14 -7.43
N PRO A 143 6.94 15.64 -7.38
CA PRO A 143 6.69 14.22 -7.25
C PRO A 143 7.05 13.48 -8.54
N VAL A 144 8.03 12.60 -8.47
CA VAL A 144 8.53 11.79 -9.60
C VAL A 144 8.08 10.33 -9.52
N ILE A 145 7.72 9.87 -8.31
CA ILE A 145 7.18 8.54 -8.05
C ILE A 145 5.98 8.69 -7.13
N ILE A 146 4.91 7.99 -7.48
CA ILE A 146 3.74 7.79 -6.62
C ILE A 146 3.54 6.30 -6.49
N ASP A 147 3.50 5.82 -5.25
CA ASP A 147 3.32 4.41 -4.94
C ASP A 147 2.25 4.24 -3.87
N VAL A 148 1.66 3.07 -3.75
CA VAL A 148 0.76 2.75 -2.63
C VAL A 148 1.59 2.25 -1.46
N LYS A 149 1.26 2.66 -0.25
CA LYS A 149 2.01 2.39 0.98
C LYS A 149 2.42 0.92 1.16
N CYS A 150 1.54 -0.02 0.84
CA CYS A 150 1.83 -1.44 0.96
C CYS A 150 2.96 -1.91 0.02
N PHE A 151 3.06 -1.38 -1.20
CA PHE A 151 4.14 -1.72 -2.13
C PHE A 151 5.46 -1.05 -1.75
N ALA A 152 5.40 0.18 -1.25
CA ALA A 152 6.57 0.84 -0.66
C ALA A 152 7.08 0.05 0.55
N LEU A 153 6.19 -0.46 1.41
CA LEU A 153 6.54 -1.33 2.55
C LEU A 153 7.14 -2.66 2.08
N LYS A 154 6.56 -3.28 1.04
CA LYS A 154 7.15 -4.48 0.40
C LYS A 154 8.59 -4.22 -0.03
N SER A 155 8.83 -3.13 -0.72
CA SER A 155 10.18 -2.77 -1.18
C SER A 155 11.16 -2.58 -0.02
N ALA A 156 10.70 -2.04 1.11
CA ALA A 156 11.52 -1.94 2.34
C ALA A 156 11.83 -3.31 2.94
N VAL A 157 10.86 -4.22 2.98
CA VAL A 157 11.04 -5.60 3.45
C VAL A 157 12.05 -6.35 2.59
N ASP A 158 11.97 -6.20 1.26
CA ASP A 158 12.93 -6.80 0.33
C ASP A 158 14.36 -6.32 0.61
N GLN A 159 14.55 -5.02 0.87
CA GLN A 159 15.86 -4.47 1.25
C GLN A 159 16.36 -5.02 2.59
N ILE A 160 15.48 -5.15 3.58
CA ILE A 160 15.83 -5.73 4.89
C ILE A 160 16.26 -7.20 4.73
N ASN A 161 15.51 -7.99 3.96
CA ASN A 161 15.83 -9.39 3.71
C ASN A 161 17.18 -9.55 2.99
N GLN A 162 17.48 -8.71 2.00
CA GLN A 162 18.78 -8.69 1.32
C GLN A 162 19.94 -8.39 2.28
N ILE A 163 19.77 -7.40 3.17
CA ILE A 163 20.80 -7.01 4.14
C ILE A 163 21.02 -8.11 5.21
N THR A 164 19.93 -8.71 5.68
CA THR A 164 19.98 -9.72 6.76
C THR A 164 20.32 -11.12 6.27
N LYS A 165 20.46 -11.33 4.96
CA LYS A 165 20.73 -12.65 4.32
C LYS A 165 19.72 -13.74 4.72
N LYS A 166 18.52 -13.35 5.14
CA LYS A 166 17.45 -14.31 5.46
C LYS A 166 16.71 -14.83 4.22
N ALA A 167 17.11 -14.39 3.02
CA ALA A 167 16.42 -14.68 1.76
C ALA A 167 16.57 -16.13 1.25
N GLU A 168 17.36 -16.98 1.92
CA GLU A 168 17.64 -18.31 1.36
C GLU A 168 16.63 -19.41 1.76
N ASP A 169 15.76 -19.18 2.76
CA ASP A 169 14.95 -20.29 3.32
C ASP A 169 13.42 -20.10 3.35
N THR A 170 12.88 -18.93 2.99
CA THR A 170 11.41 -18.77 3.02
C THR A 170 10.91 -17.96 1.86
N ASN A 171 10.22 -18.61 0.92
CA ASN A 171 9.42 -17.96 -0.14
C ASN A 171 8.21 -17.20 0.41
N LEU A 172 7.99 -17.22 1.72
CA LEU A 172 6.83 -16.67 2.39
C LEU A 172 7.24 -15.68 3.49
N THR A 173 6.81 -14.44 3.38
CA THR A 173 6.98 -13.42 4.41
C THR A 173 5.64 -12.76 4.69
N ALA A 174 5.24 -12.69 5.95
CA ALA A 174 4.05 -11.96 6.36
C ALA A 174 4.43 -10.63 7.02
N VAL A 175 3.75 -9.56 6.62
CA VAL A 175 3.89 -8.21 7.17
C VAL A 175 2.54 -7.76 7.70
N LEU A 176 2.44 -7.55 9.00
CA LEU A 176 1.27 -6.98 9.63
C LEU A 176 1.48 -5.47 9.82
N GLU A 177 0.75 -4.66 9.06
CA GLU A 177 0.62 -3.24 9.36
C GLU A 177 -0.49 -3.06 10.41
N PHE A 178 -0.11 -2.48 11.53
CA PHE A 178 -1.02 -2.19 12.62
C PHE A 178 -0.84 -0.74 13.05
N GLY A 179 -1.57 0.15 12.36
CA GLY A 179 -1.43 1.59 12.49
C GLY A 179 -2.71 2.29 12.94
N LEU A 180 -2.64 3.60 13.07
CA LEU A 180 -3.78 4.44 13.42
C LEU A 180 -4.77 4.55 12.27
N ASP A 181 -4.29 4.63 11.05
CA ASP A 181 -5.09 4.94 9.87
C ASP A 181 -5.35 3.71 9.01
N GLU A 182 -4.43 2.78 8.98
CA GLU A 182 -4.49 1.60 8.13
C GLU A 182 -4.07 0.35 8.90
N ASN A 183 -4.77 -0.74 8.65
CA ASN A 183 -4.46 -2.04 9.25
C ASN A 183 -4.70 -3.12 8.20
N TYR A 184 -3.66 -3.86 7.86
CA TYR A 184 -3.74 -4.95 6.89
C TYR A 184 -2.67 -6.01 7.15
N LEU A 185 -2.93 -7.22 6.71
CA LEU A 185 -1.95 -8.27 6.57
C LEU A 185 -1.52 -8.34 5.10
N MET A 186 -0.22 -8.23 4.85
CA MET A 186 0.39 -8.45 3.54
C MET A 186 1.21 -9.73 3.59
N ILE A 187 0.88 -10.70 2.77
CA ILE A 187 1.65 -11.94 2.61
C ILE A 187 2.40 -11.85 1.29
N LEU A 188 3.72 -11.94 1.35
CA LEU A 188 4.58 -12.00 0.17
C LEU A 188 4.77 -13.45 -0.23
N TYR A 189 4.13 -13.85 -1.31
CA TYR A 189 4.20 -15.18 -1.88
C TYR A 189 4.82 -15.11 -3.26
N ASP A 190 5.90 -15.84 -3.49
CA ASP A 190 6.68 -15.73 -4.73
C ASP A 190 6.98 -14.27 -5.13
N ASN A 191 7.35 -13.46 -4.15
CA ASN A 191 7.62 -12.03 -4.30
C ASN A 191 6.40 -11.17 -4.70
N ASN A 192 5.19 -11.72 -4.70
CA ASN A 192 3.96 -11.01 -4.99
C ASN A 192 3.20 -10.68 -3.70
N PRO A 193 2.74 -9.43 -3.50
CA PRO A 193 2.00 -9.05 -2.31
C PRO A 193 0.53 -9.45 -2.43
N ILE A 194 0.06 -10.22 -1.46
CA ILE A 194 -1.36 -10.53 -1.26
C ILE A 194 -1.80 -9.81 -0.01
N ILE A 195 -2.79 -8.93 -0.15
CA ILE A 195 -3.19 -8.00 0.90
C ILE A 195 -4.61 -8.33 1.36
N THR A 196 -4.76 -8.48 2.68
CA THR A 196 -6.05 -8.65 3.35
C THR A 196 -6.23 -7.55 4.38
N ASP A 197 -7.30 -6.79 4.27
CA ASP A 197 -7.62 -5.74 5.21
C ASP A 197 -7.97 -6.32 6.59
N ILE A 198 -7.43 -5.69 7.62
CA ILE A 198 -7.77 -5.97 9.01
C ILE A 198 -8.64 -4.83 9.52
N PHE A 199 -9.91 -5.13 9.77
CA PHE A 199 -10.88 -4.11 10.10
C PHE A 199 -10.77 -3.63 11.56
N LEU A 200 -10.43 -2.35 11.74
CA LEU A 200 -10.33 -1.66 13.02
C LEU A 200 -11.36 -0.52 13.08
N ARG A 201 -12.35 -0.64 13.97
CA ARG A 201 -13.34 0.43 14.16
C ARG A 201 -12.72 1.66 14.82
N GLY A 202 -13.24 2.87 14.50
CA GLY A 202 -12.74 4.11 15.10
C GLY A 202 -12.74 4.10 16.63
N GLN A 203 -13.79 3.54 17.25
CA GLN A 203 -13.87 3.37 18.72
C GLN A 203 -12.78 2.42 19.27
N ASP A 204 -12.45 1.37 18.53
CA ASP A 204 -11.43 0.40 18.95
C ASP A 204 -10.04 1.06 18.95
N ARG A 205 -9.77 1.98 18.01
CA ARG A 205 -8.54 2.79 18.01
C ARG A 205 -8.42 3.63 19.26
N LYS A 206 -9.49 4.32 19.64
CA LYS A 206 -9.51 5.12 20.88
C LYS A 206 -9.20 4.26 22.11
N ILE A 207 -9.83 3.10 22.22
CA ILE A 207 -9.57 2.17 23.33
C ILE A 207 -8.10 1.73 23.35
N LEU A 208 -7.55 1.33 22.21
CA LEU A 208 -6.15 0.89 22.13
C LEU A 208 -5.16 1.98 22.52
N LEU A 209 -5.44 3.24 22.18
CA LEU A 209 -4.55 4.38 22.43
C LEU A 209 -4.75 4.97 23.82
N GLU A 210 -6.01 5.16 24.26
CA GLU A 210 -6.35 6.03 25.38
C GLU A 210 -6.77 5.25 26.62
N SER A 211 -7.36 4.06 26.49
CA SER A 211 -7.81 3.29 27.66
C SER A 211 -6.63 2.86 28.52
N GLN A 212 -6.82 2.97 29.84
CA GLN A 212 -5.91 2.41 30.84
C GLN A 212 -6.38 1.02 31.31
N VAL A 213 -7.52 0.55 30.82
CA VAL A 213 -8.12 -0.73 31.19
C VAL A 213 -7.53 -1.84 30.33
N ILE A 214 -6.75 -2.72 30.93
CA ILE A 214 -6.01 -3.79 30.23
C ILE A 214 -6.99 -4.80 29.60
N GLU A 215 -8.05 -5.17 30.31
CA GLU A 215 -9.06 -6.13 29.85
C GLU A 215 -9.77 -5.68 28.57
N GLU A 216 -10.04 -4.37 28.41
CA GLU A 216 -10.61 -3.81 27.18
C GLU A 216 -9.65 -3.97 26.01
N LYS A 217 -8.37 -3.65 26.22
CA LYS A 217 -7.33 -3.82 25.19
C LYS A 217 -7.13 -5.28 24.81
N GLU A 218 -7.08 -6.20 25.78
CA GLU A 218 -6.95 -7.63 25.52
C GLU A 218 -8.11 -8.18 24.66
N GLY A 219 -9.35 -7.76 24.98
CA GLY A 219 -10.52 -8.15 24.19
C GLY A 219 -10.44 -7.73 22.74
N LEU A 220 -9.91 -6.51 22.49
CA LEU A 220 -9.65 -6.00 21.14
C LEU A 220 -8.55 -6.79 20.44
N VAL A 221 -7.41 -6.96 21.08
CA VAL A 221 -6.27 -7.70 20.51
C VAL A 221 -6.68 -9.13 20.11
N ARG A 222 -7.50 -9.80 20.94
CA ARG A 222 -8.03 -11.13 20.59
C ARG A 222 -8.89 -11.11 19.33
N ARG A 223 -9.75 -10.10 19.15
CA ARG A 223 -10.56 -9.96 17.92
C ARG A 223 -9.68 -9.76 16.67
N TYR A 224 -8.62 -8.97 16.78
CA TYR A 224 -7.68 -8.79 15.67
C TYR A 224 -6.87 -10.05 15.38
N ALA A 225 -6.42 -10.75 16.42
CA ALA A 225 -5.75 -12.03 16.25
C ALA A 225 -6.61 -13.04 15.47
N VAL A 226 -7.93 -13.04 15.69
CA VAL A 226 -8.86 -13.88 14.92
C VAL A 226 -8.90 -13.45 13.44
N GLN A 227 -8.98 -12.16 13.14
CA GLN A 227 -8.97 -11.68 11.74
C GLN A 227 -7.65 -12.03 11.04
N VAL A 228 -6.51 -11.81 11.69
CA VAL A 228 -5.19 -12.17 11.15
C VAL A 228 -5.11 -13.68 10.90
N LYS A 229 -5.57 -14.50 11.85
CA LYS A 229 -5.61 -15.95 11.68
C LYS A 229 -6.47 -16.37 10.50
N GLN A 230 -7.66 -15.75 10.35
CA GLN A 230 -8.55 -16.04 9.23
C GLN A 230 -7.89 -15.67 7.88
N ALA A 231 -7.26 -14.50 7.81
CA ALA A 231 -6.54 -14.07 6.59
C ALA A 231 -5.42 -15.02 6.20
N ILE A 232 -4.69 -15.58 7.18
CA ILE A 232 -3.67 -16.61 6.93
C ILE A 232 -4.31 -17.89 6.42
N GLN A 233 -5.39 -18.37 7.05
CA GLN A 233 -6.10 -19.59 6.62
C GLN A 233 -6.69 -19.46 5.21
N ASP A 234 -7.26 -18.30 4.87
CA ASP A 234 -7.79 -18.03 3.53
C ASP A 234 -6.67 -18.06 2.48
N PHE A 235 -5.50 -17.50 2.84
CA PHE A 235 -4.31 -17.59 2.01
C PHE A 235 -3.85 -19.03 1.79
N GLU A 236 -3.64 -19.81 2.86
CA GLU A 236 -3.23 -21.22 2.80
C GLU A 236 -4.22 -22.04 1.95
N THR A 237 -5.53 -21.84 2.12
CA THR A 237 -6.56 -22.54 1.36
C THR A 237 -6.48 -22.25 -0.14
N LYS A 238 -6.03 -21.05 -0.53
CA LYS A 238 -5.99 -20.62 -1.94
C LYS A 238 -4.68 -20.96 -2.63
N TYR A 239 -3.55 -20.93 -1.91
CA TYR A 239 -2.21 -20.95 -2.50
C TYR A 239 -1.34 -22.13 -2.06
N GLU A 240 -1.74 -22.92 -1.07
CA GLU A 240 -1.12 -24.18 -0.67
C GLU A 240 -2.02 -25.38 -1.00
#